data_58b82ec977e398ad15493eb9297a335d
#
_entry.id   58b82ec977e398ad15493eb9297a335d
#
_cell.length_a   1.000
_cell.length_b   1.000
_cell.length_c   1.000
_cell.angle_alpha   90.00
_cell.angle_beta   90.00
_cell.angle_gamma   90.00
#
_symmetry.space_group_name_H-M   'P 1'
#
loop_
_entity.id
_entity.type
_entity.pdbx_description
1 polymer ?
#
loop_
_entity_poly.entity_id
_entity_poly.type
_entity_poly.pdbx_seq_one_letter_code
_entity_poly.pdbx_strand_id
1 'polypeptide(L)'
;MNSSKLITCILDKSATSFDIVRELKESHQITRANVGSARGTGTGAKGGLITMPQEKHILQIIVDAEQADTIFEWLYERVELDSRYGAFMFQEELISAGSFSVPDAPKEEG
;
A
#
# COMPACT_ATOMS: atom_id res chain seq x y z
N MET A 1 7.10 -20.57 10.35
CA MET A 1 6.36 -19.60 9.56
C MET A 1 7.00 -18.24 9.73
N ASN A 2 7.20 -17.56 8.64
CA ASN A 2 7.87 -16.27 8.71
C ASN A 2 6.92 -15.19 9.15
N SER A 3 7.44 -14.25 9.90
CA SER A 3 6.66 -13.09 10.28
C SER A 3 6.47 -12.19 9.07
N SER A 4 5.33 -11.55 9.03
CA SER A 4 5.02 -10.61 7.97
C SER A 4 4.62 -9.28 8.55
N LYS A 5 4.78 -8.25 7.75
CA LYS A 5 4.32 -6.93 8.11
C LYS A 5 3.48 -6.35 6.99
N LEU A 6 2.56 -5.50 7.39
CA LEU A 6 1.72 -4.78 6.45
C LEU A 6 2.19 -3.34 6.39
N ILE A 7 2.52 -2.88 5.20
CA ILE A 7 2.85 -1.49 4.98
C ILE A 7 1.66 -0.85 4.32
N THR A 8 1.19 0.23 4.91
CA THR A 8 0.06 0.98 4.37
C THR A 8 0.54 2.36 3.98
N CYS A 9 0.22 2.77 2.78
CA CYS A 9 0.58 4.09 2.29
C CYS A 9 -0.68 4.73 1.72
N ILE A 10 -1.02 5.89 2.25
CA ILE A 10 -2.19 6.63 1.78
C ILE A 10 -1.66 7.84 1.03
N LEU A 11 -2.07 7.96 -0.21
CA LEU A 11 -1.55 9.01 -1.06
C LEU A 11 -2.65 9.48 -1.99
N ASP A 12 -2.39 10.58 -2.65
CA ASP A 12 -3.36 11.13 -3.58
C ASP A 12 -3.60 10.17 -4.72
N LYS A 13 -4.82 10.15 -5.21
CA LYS A 13 -5.17 9.30 -6.32
C LYS A 13 -4.36 9.72 -7.54
N SER A 14 -3.63 8.77 -8.10
CA SER A 14 -2.81 9.06 -9.28
C SER A 14 -2.33 7.75 -9.86
N ALA A 15 -1.73 7.83 -11.02
CA ALA A 15 -1.15 6.66 -11.67
C ALA A 15 0.06 6.13 -10.90
N THR A 16 0.66 6.97 -10.07
CA THR A 16 1.84 6.56 -9.31
C THR A 16 1.58 5.31 -8.48
N SER A 17 0.38 5.19 -7.91
CA SER A 17 0.07 4.03 -7.10
C SER A 17 0.21 2.74 -7.87
N PHE A 18 -0.27 2.73 -9.09
CA PHE A 18 -0.20 1.52 -9.91
C PHE A 18 1.22 1.26 -10.39
N ASP A 19 1.96 2.32 -10.66
CA ASP A 19 3.36 2.17 -11.01
C ASP A 19 4.15 1.53 -9.87
N ILE A 20 3.85 1.93 -8.64
CA ILE A 20 4.52 1.37 -7.48
C ILE A 20 4.23 -0.12 -7.37
N VAL A 21 2.98 -0.52 -7.56
CA VAL A 21 2.65 -1.94 -7.49
C VAL A 21 3.42 -2.72 -8.55
N ARG A 22 3.53 -2.17 -9.74
CA ARG A 22 4.29 -2.83 -10.79
C ARG A 22 5.77 -2.93 -10.43
N GLU A 23 6.33 -1.85 -9.89
CA GLU A 23 7.74 -1.86 -9.50
C GLU A 23 8.01 -2.84 -8.38
N LEU A 24 7.10 -2.94 -7.44
CA LEU A 24 7.25 -3.93 -6.37
C LEU A 24 7.33 -5.33 -6.93
N LYS A 25 6.50 -5.61 -7.90
CA LYS A 25 6.51 -6.93 -8.50
C LYS A 25 7.77 -7.18 -9.31
N GLU A 26 8.14 -6.22 -10.13
CA GLU A 26 9.22 -6.41 -11.09
C GLU A 26 10.60 -6.29 -10.46
N SER A 27 10.76 -5.38 -9.53
CA SER A 27 12.09 -5.11 -8.98
C SER A 27 12.31 -5.72 -7.61
N HIS A 28 11.24 -6.02 -6.89
CA HIS A 28 11.36 -6.51 -5.52
C HIS A 28 10.69 -7.86 -5.33
N GLN A 29 10.08 -8.40 -6.37
CA GLN A 29 9.39 -9.68 -6.32
C GLN A 29 8.31 -9.73 -5.27
N ILE A 30 7.67 -8.60 -5.02
CA ILE A 30 6.58 -8.51 -4.06
C ILE A 30 5.28 -8.45 -4.85
N THR A 31 4.44 -9.44 -4.65
CA THR A 31 3.18 -9.54 -5.39
C THR A 31 1.96 -9.32 -4.51
N ARG A 32 2.14 -9.29 -3.19
CA ARG A 32 1.02 -9.08 -2.29
C ARG A 32 0.87 -7.60 -2.00
N ALA A 33 0.46 -6.88 -3.03
CA ALA A 33 0.27 -5.44 -2.95
C ALA A 33 -0.98 -5.10 -3.74
N ASN A 34 -1.77 -4.20 -3.20
CA ASN A 34 -2.94 -3.76 -3.92
C ASN A 34 -3.21 -2.29 -3.65
N VAL A 35 -4.04 -1.72 -4.50
CA VAL A 35 -4.44 -0.33 -4.40
C VAL A 35 -5.95 -0.31 -4.22
N GLY A 36 -6.38 0.36 -3.17
CA GLY A 36 -7.79 0.62 -2.96
C GLY A 36 -8.05 2.10 -3.03
N SER A 37 -9.32 2.45 -3.06
CA SER A 37 -9.71 3.85 -3.08
C SER A 37 -10.42 4.19 -1.79
N ALA A 38 -10.25 5.43 -1.36
CA ALA A 38 -10.93 5.91 -0.17
C ALA A 38 -11.16 7.39 -0.36
N ARG A 39 -12.05 7.93 0.47
CA ARG A 39 -12.29 9.35 0.49
C ARG A 39 -11.98 9.87 1.86
N GLY A 40 -11.43 11.05 1.90
CA GLY A 40 -11.14 11.66 3.16
C GLY A 40 -11.09 13.16 3.02
N THR A 41 -11.15 13.82 4.14
CA THR A 41 -10.96 15.25 4.17
C THR A 41 -9.58 15.52 4.70
N GLY A 42 -9.03 16.64 4.34
CA GLY A 42 -7.72 16.98 4.80
C GLY A 42 -7.41 18.42 4.49
N THR A 43 -6.15 18.76 4.63
CA THR A 43 -5.69 20.10 4.37
C THR A 43 -5.38 20.22 2.89
N GLY A 44 -5.81 21.28 2.29
CA GLY A 44 -5.51 21.51 0.89
C GLY A 44 -4.08 21.95 0.69
N ALA A 45 -3.71 22.08 -0.58
CA ALA A 45 -2.36 22.42 -0.96
C ALA A 45 -1.92 23.74 -0.35
N LYS A 46 -2.85 24.63 -0.08
CA LYS A 46 -2.52 25.91 0.50
C LYS A 46 -2.67 25.93 1.99
N GLY A 47 -2.81 24.78 2.61
CA GLY A 47 -3.00 24.70 4.04
C GLY A 47 -4.37 25.04 4.51
N GLY A 48 -5.26 25.34 3.60
CA GLY A 48 -6.62 25.65 3.98
C GLY A 48 -7.43 24.42 4.27
N LEU A 49 -8.52 24.61 4.96
CA LEU A 49 -9.41 23.52 5.27
C LEU A 49 -10.14 23.08 4.00
N ILE A 50 -10.12 21.80 3.76
CA ILE A 50 -10.83 21.25 2.63
C ILE A 50 -12.13 20.69 3.14
N THR A 51 -13.22 21.22 2.61
CA THR A 51 -14.52 20.76 3.04
C THR A 51 -15.06 19.64 2.17
N MET A 52 -14.48 19.44 1.00
CA MET A 52 -14.95 18.38 0.12
C MET A 52 -14.07 17.17 0.27
N PRO A 53 -14.66 15.98 0.31
CA PRO A 53 -13.84 14.77 0.40
C PRO A 53 -12.98 14.65 -0.84
N GLN A 54 -11.77 14.21 -0.63
CA GLN A 54 -10.83 13.96 -1.71
C GLN A 54 -10.62 12.48 -1.86
N GLU A 55 -10.47 12.05 -3.08
CA GLU A 55 -10.17 10.65 -3.33
C GLU A 55 -8.71 10.39 -3.06
N LYS A 56 -8.48 9.30 -2.37
CA LYS A 56 -7.13 8.86 -2.05
C LYS A 56 -6.96 7.43 -2.51
N HIS A 57 -5.72 7.08 -2.72
CA HIS A 57 -5.37 5.68 -2.93
C HIS A 57 -4.81 5.14 -1.62
N ILE A 58 -5.20 3.94 -1.28
CA ILE A 58 -4.62 3.24 -0.15
C ILE A 58 -3.84 2.07 -0.72
N LEU A 59 -2.55 2.15 -0.57
CA LEU A 59 -1.65 1.11 -1.05
C LEU A 59 -1.31 0.22 0.13
N GLN A 60 -1.55 -1.06 0.01
CA GLN A 60 -1.27 -2.00 1.08
C GLN A 60 -0.35 -3.08 0.54
N ILE A 61 0.72 -3.33 1.28
CA ILE A 61 1.77 -4.24 0.85
C ILE A 61 2.09 -5.18 2.00
N ILE A 62 2.08 -6.46 1.73
CA ILE A 62 2.47 -7.44 2.74
C ILE A 62 3.84 -7.96 2.38
N VAL A 63 4.77 -7.84 3.30
CA VAL A 63 6.16 -8.23 3.09
C VAL A 63 6.62 -9.08 4.24
N ASP A 64 7.69 -9.82 4.01
CA ASP A 64 8.35 -10.53 5.09
C ASP A 64 8.97 -9.51 6.05
N ALA A 65 8.96 -9.85 7.32
CA ALA A 65 9.43 -8.91 8.33
C ALA A 65 10.86 -8.44 8.06
N GLU A 66 11.69 -9.30 7.55
CA GLU A 66 13.09 -8.91 7.33
C GLU A 66 13.25 -7.99 6.13
N GLN A 67 12.26 -7.89 5.28
CA GLN A 67 12.30 -6.94 4.15
C GLN A 67 11.62 -5.63 4.49
N ALA A 68 10.87 -5.60 5.57
CA ALA A 68 9.91 -4.51 5.79
C ALA A 68 10.58 -3.15 5.83
N ASP A 69 11.68 -3.02 6.55
CA ASP A 69 12.32 -1.72 6.66
C ASP A 69 12.88 -1.24 5.33
N THR A 70 13.46 -2.17 4.57
CA THR A 70 14.00 -1.82 3.26
C THR A 70 12.91 -1.37 2.31
N ILE A 71 11.80 -2.09 2.31
CA ILE A 71 10.70 -1.71 1.42
C ILE A 71 10.04 -0.44 1.89
N PHE A 72 9.91 -0.26 3.21
CA PHE A 72 9.32 0.95 3.74
C PHE A 72 10.14 2.17 3.32
N GLU A 73 11.46 2.07 3.42
CA GLU A 73 12.33 3.16 3.05
C GLU A 73 12.28 3.45 1.56
N TRP A 74 12.29 2.39 0.76
CA TRP A 74 12.17 2.56 -0.68
C TRP A 74 10.87 3.25 -1.05
N LEU A 75 9.78 2.82 -0.41
CA LEU A 75 8.48 3.38 -0.70
C LEU A 75 8.42 4.84 -0.28
N TYR A 76 8.98 5.15 0.89
CA TYR A 76 9.00 6.52 1.37
C TYR A 76 9.66 7.45 0.35
N GLU A 77 10.79 7.04 -0.15
CA GLU A 77 11.50 7.85 -1.13
C GLU A 77 10.72 7.92 -2.43
N ARG A 78 10.08 6.84 -2.78
CA ARG A 78 9.35 6.76 -4.03
C ARG A 78 8.15 7.70 -4.06
N VAL A 79 7.48 7.87 -2.94
CA VAL A 79 6.28 8.70 -2.88
C VAL A 79 6.52 10.07 -2.31
N GLU A 80 7.70 10.32 -1.77
CA GLU A 80 8.07 11.64 -1.25
C GLU A 80 7.08 12.12 -0.19
N LEU A 81 7.04 11.39 0.89
CA LEU A 81 6.02 11.61 1.90
C LEU A 81 6.18 12.87 2.72
N ASP A 82 7.25 13.61 2.51
CA ASP A 82 7.35 14.92 3.13
C ASP A 82 6.45 15.92 2.41
N SER A 83 5.71 15.47 1.45
CA SER A 83 4.79 16.29 0.71
C SER A 83 3.73 16.89 1.64
N ARG A 84 3.26 18.04 1.29
CA ARG A 84 2.31 18.77 2.09
C ARG A 84 0.86 18.40 1.80
N TYR A 85 0.62 17.30 1.13
CA TYR A 85 -0.73 16.98 0.69
C TYR A 85 -1.39 15.89 1.48
N GLY A 86 -0.89 15.60 2.67
CA GLY A 86 -1.56 14.67 3.56
C GLY A 86 -1.29 13.22 3.31
N ALA A 87 -0.28 12.90 2.55
CA ALA A 87 0.10 11.50 2.39
C ALA A 87 0.79 11.02 3.65
N PHE A 88 0.59 9.77 3.99
CA PHE A 88 1.32 9.20 5.11
C PHE A 88 1.37 7.69 4.95
N MET A 89 2.28 7.08 5.69
CA MET A 89 2.40 5.64 5.67
C MET A 89 2.81 5.14 7.03
N PHE A 90 2.55 3.87 7.25
CA PHE A 90 2.94 3.21 8.49
C PHE A 90 3.08 1.74 8.20
N GLN A 91 3.71 1.03 9.12
CA GLN A 91 3.78 -0.42 9.03
C GLN A 91 3.38 -1.03 10.35
N GLU A 92 2.85 -2.23 10.29
CA GLU A 92 2.41 -2.92 11.48
C GLU A 92 2.68 -4.39 11.33
N GLU A 93 2.88 -5.03 12.44
CA GLU A 93 3.07 -6.47 12.43
C GLU A 93 1.76 -7.17 12.19
N LEU A 94 1.83 -8.25 11.44
CA LEU A 94 0.66 -9.09 11.27
C LEU A 94 0.80 -10.26 12.23
N ILE A 95 -0.20 -10.41 13.09
CA ILE A 95 -0.19 -11.49 14.06
C ILE A 95 -0.24 -12.82 13.36
N SER A 96 -1.02 -12.88 12.30
CA SER A 96 -1.17 -14.10 11.55
C SER A 96 -1.32 -13.73 10.10
N ALA A 97 -0.50 -14.32 9.26
CA ALA A 97 -0.57 -14.05 7.84
C ALA A 97 -0.35 -15.36 7.12
N GLY A 98 -1.24 -15.66 6.23
CA GLY A 98 -1.08 -16.81 5.39
C GLY A 98 -1.36 -16.41 3.99
N SER A 99 -0.72 -17.13 3.10
CA SER A 99 -1.05 -17.00 1.72
C SER A 99 -2.09 -18.01 1.44
N PHE A 100 -3.22 -17.59 0.97
CA PHE A 100 -4.09 -18.61 0.43
C PHE A 100 -4.48 -18.15 -0.94
N SER A 101 -4.51 -19.09 -1.82
CA SER A 101 -4.98 -18.77 -3.14
C SER A 101 -6.42 -19.14 -3.21
N VAL A 102 -7.11 -18.47 -4.10
CA VAL A 102 -8.46 -18.89 -4.39
C VAL A 102 -8.36 -20.35 -4.79
N PRO A 103 -9.16 -21.20 -4.23
CA PRO A 103 -9.12 -22.57 -4.61
C PRO A 103 -9.34 -22.66 -6.09
N ASP A 104 -8.67 -23.56 -6.70
CA ASP A 104 -8.97 -23.80 -8.07
C ASP A 104 -10.43 -24.04 -8.21
N ALA A 105 -10.93 -23.72 -9.34
CA ALA A 105 -12.28 -24.02 -9.59
C ALA A 105 -12.48 -25.41 -9.15
N PRO A 106 -13.57 -25.65 -8.53
CA PRO A 106 -13.75 -26.92 -7.94
C PRO A 106 -13.38 -27.90 -8.95
N LYS A 107 -12.52 -28.61 -8.55
CA LYS A 107 -12.21 -29.58 -9.38
C LYS A 107 -13.40 -30.19 -9.55
N GLU A 108 -13.93 -30.18 -9.96
CA GLU A 108 -14.94 -30.54 -10.02
C GLU A 108 -14.97 -31.56 -9.83
N GLU A 109 -14.94 -31.75 -9.38
CA GLU A 109 -14.94 -32.43 -9.05
C GLU A 109 -15.53 -32.78 -9.28
N GLY A 110 -15.59 -32.60 -9.61
CA GLY A 110 -16.17 -32.89 -9.72
C GLY A 110 -16.33 -32.87 -9.76
#